data_1d734eaa083ef3f2698baf7753e40cd1
#
_entry.id   1d734eaa083ef3f2698baf7753e40cd1
#
_cell.length_a   1.000
_cell.length_b   1.000
_cell.length_c   1.000
_cell.angle_alpha   90.00
_cell.angle_beta   90.00
_cell.angle_gamma   90.00
#
_symmetry.space_group_name_H-M   'P 1'
#
loop_
_entity.id
_entity.type
_entity.pdbx_description
1 polymer ?
#
loop_
_entity_poly.entity_id
_entity_poly.type
_entity_poly.pdbx_seq_one_letter_code
_entity_poly.pdbx_strand_id
1 'polypeptide(L)'
;MLCNRLKLECKIESNFKRIGKRSKHAEMEKEIERLRRNLTQAKTQGYVMDEEEELQSQLQSPVANSVYSHTRNPSLMGSDEAVSSLLTLKRGGSYSIAATHYAYELEQVRLTEQDVHGLFQEFFAYYHPFLPFLNPDQSPDLYYQQHALLFWSIVSIASRRYRVKPNILQELSSGPLHRLLWNTVGDVPNSYFVIKALCLLCTWPLPTSTSTADPTHILGGVMMKAATGIGLHRPNHTQDFSRVSVQLNTDQLHDRVTTWAVCNIVAQTIGTGYGQPASTLYDWTLAIRPGEDGPFTLSPELEARLRIERFCDKVSKEMYSNASDPRGVAGDEHRAMLMRVYRREFQELQASILSQNLSPIVDAHLKAAAVHLRLAGFFDSSTTPGYMDDLMGLWRAVLAFLDVLLEEGNSNILAYATNYLQQMLVAAGFALLKLMRSFFSKTIDYDRGRRLFHGTIQAIRATSIIDNDLQWRLAELMVQMWNGARLENGTNSFAEDENTFGIDDSLQLKVRCRHSMSLVYDSIWRWREEYQAQGRGTLDGKIAR
;
A
#
# COMPACT_ATOMS: atom_id res chain seq x y z
N MET A 1 -18.45 36.12 21.52
CA MET A 1 -17.72 37.39 21.31
C MET A 1 -16.43 37.20 20.50
N LEU A 2 -16.41 36.23 19.61
CA LEU A 2 -15.26 35.98 18.69
C LEU A 2 -15.21 37.03 17.58
N CYS A 3 -16.35 37.48 17.07
CA CYS A 3 -16.44 38.43 15.96
C CYS A 3 -15.83 39.80 16.27
N ASN A 4 -15.93 40.27 17.54
CA ASN A 4 -15.30 41.52 17.95
C ASN A 4 -13.76 41.45 18.02
N ARG A 5 -13.18 40.26 18.20
CA ARG A 5 -11.73 40.04 18.22
C ARG A 5 -11.13 39.98 16.80
N LEU A 6 -11.95 39.64 15.82
CA LEU A 6 -11.53 39.44 14.41
C LEU A 6 -11.96 40.61 13.51
N LYS A 7 -12.56 41.67 14.06
CA LYS A 7 -13.09 42.83 13.31
C LYS A 7 -14.00 42.44 12.14
N LEU A 8 -14.81 41.39 12.31
CA LEU A 8 -15.76 40.92 11.30
C LEU A 8 -17.17 41.44 11.65
N GLU A 9 -17.87 41.93 10.62
CA GLU A 9 -19.27 42.40 10.75
C GLU A 9 -20.17 41.19 11.01
N CYS A 10 -20.80 41.15 12.19
CA CYS A 10 -21.66 40.04 12.61
C CYS A 10 -23.11 40.36 12.23
N LYS A 11 -23.62 39.76 11.16
CA LYS A 11 -25.04 39.80 10.79
C LYS A 11 -25.75 38.59 11.35
N ILE A 12 -26.67 38.81 12.26
CA ILE A 12 -27.57 37.77 12.79
C ILE A 12 -28.92 37.95 12.06
N GLU A 13 -29.34 36.93 11.31
CA GLU A 13 -30.68 36.89 10.73
C GLU A 13 -31.72 36.79 11.84
N SER A 14 -32.75 37.67 11.79
CA SER A 14 -33.77 37.82 12.81
C SER A 14 -34.62 36.57 13.08
N ASN A 15 -34.55 35.56 12.22
CA ASN A 15 -35.29 34.29 12.32
C ASN A 15 -34.47 33.07 12.76
N PHE A 16 -33.20 33.25 13.20
CA PHE A 16 -32.37 32.14 13.64
C PHE A 16 -32.75 31.67 15.04
N LYS A 17 -33.49 30.56 15.17
CA LYS A 17 -33.71 29.83 16.42
C LYS A 17 -32.75 28.63 16.50
N ARG A 18 -31.90 28.61 17.51
CA ARG A 18 -31.00 27.50 17.82
C ARG A 18 -31.81 26.29 18.31
N ILE A 19 -32.00 25.28 17.46
CA ILE A 19 -32.70 24.05 17.84
C ILE A 19 -31.71 23.13 18.60
N GLY A 20 -32.02 22.88 19.87
CA GLY A 20 -31.22 21.97 20.71
C GLY A 20 -31.37 20.50 20.25
N LYS A 21 -30.33 19.67 20.45
CA LYS A 21 -30.36 18.23 20.11
C LYS A 21 -31.58 17.48 20.68
N ARG A 22 -32.10 17.87 21.86
CA ARG A 22 -33.29 17.27 22.48
C ARG A 22 -34.59 17.60 21.72
N SER A 23 -34.68 18.74 21.05
CA SER A 23 -35.86 19.13 20.27
C SER A 23 -35.97 18.31 18.96
N LYS A 24 -34.84 18.00 18.32
CA LYS A 24 -34.82 17.15 17.13
C LYS A 24 -35.25 15.72 17.41
N HIS A 25 -34.86 15.17 18.57
CA HIS A 25 -35.27 13.81 18.96
C HIS A 25 -36.77 13.73 19.23
N ALA A 26 -37.33 14.71 19.91
CA ALA A 26 -38.77 14.77 20.17
C ALA A 26 -39.63 15.03 18.91
N GLU A 27 -39.07 15.70 17.90
CA GLU A 27 -39.72 15.87 16.59
C GLU A 27 -39.71 14.56 15.79
N MET A 28 -38.60 13.83 15.80
CA MET A 28 -38.49 12.51 15.17
C MET A 28 -39.40 11.48 15.83
N GLU A 29 -39.52 11.48 17.17
CA GLU A 29 -40.45 10.59 17.88
C GLU A 29 -41.92 10.90 17.51
N LYS A 30 -42.30 12.16 17.42
CA LYS A 30 -43.63 12.53 16.96
C LYS A 30 -43.93 12.13 15.54
N GLU A 31 -42.96 12.19 14.63
CA GLU A 31 -43.15 11.79 13.25
C GLU A 31 -43.24 10.25 13.11
N ILE A 32 -42.46 9.51 13.88
CA ILE A 32 -42.56 8.03 13.95
C ILE A 32 -43.96 7.64 14.48
N GLU A 33 -44.47 8.31 15.48
CA GLU A 33 -45.79 8.04 16.05
C GLU A 33 -46.90 8.39 15.06
N ARG A 34 -46.76 9.48 14.31
CA ARG A 34 -47.69 9.87 13.23
C ARG A 34 -47.71 8.82 12.11
N LEU A 35 -46.55 8.35 11.68
CA LEU A 35 -46.45 7.32 10.65
C LEU A 35 -47.03 5.96 11.11
N ARG A 36 -46.82 5.57 12.36
CA ARG A 36 -47.46 4.40 12.97
C ARG A 36 -48.96 4.47 12.98
N ARG A 37 -49.56 5.63 13.34
CA ARG A 37 -51.03 5.84 13.30
C ARG A 37 -51.57 5.77 11.88
N ASN A 38 -50.86 6.35 10.90
CA ASN A 38 -51.27 6.27 9.50
C ASN A 38 -51.24 4.83 8.99
N LEU A 39 -50.25 4.03 9.38
CA LEU A 39 -50.14 2.62 9.02
C LEU A 39 -51.27 1.78 9.64
N THR A 40 -51.65 2.06 10.89
CA THR A 40 -52.76 1.39 11.56
C THR A 40 -54.08 1.78 10.93
N GLN A 41 -54.26 3.03 10.51
CA GLN A 41 -55.45 3.49 9.78
C GLN A 41 -55.56 2.89 8.37
N ALA A 42 -54.44 2.73 7.66
CA ALA A 42 -54.40 2.07 6.37
C ALA A 42 -54.77 0.56 6.47
N LYS A 43 -54.26 -0.11 7.51
CA LYS A 43 -54.64 -1.51 7.82
C LYS A 43 -56.13 -1.70 8.14
N THR A 44 -56.74 -0.74 8.81
CA THR A 44 -58.20 -0.77 9.13
C THR A 44 -59.10 -0.39 7.95
N GLN A 45 -58.57 0.22 6.89
CA GLN A 45 -59.28 0.59 5.67
C GLN A 45 -59.20 -0.45 4.55
N GLY A 46 -58.73 -1.68 4.85
CA GLY A 46 -58.82 -2.82 3.94
C GLY A 46 -57.80 -2.88 2.82
N TYR A 47 -56.69 -2.14 2.91
CA TYR A 47 -55.53 -2.38 2.06
C TYR A 47 -54.75 -3.57 2.62
N VAL A 48 -55.03 -4.75 2.09
CA VAL A 48 -54.22 -5.96 2.30
C VAL A 48 -53.01 -5.83 1.36
N MET A 49 -51.86 -5.55 1.92
CA MET A 49 -50.60 -5.79 1.23
C MET A 49 -50.07 -7.11 1.75
N ASP A 50 -49.77 -8.03 0.84
CA ASP A 50 -49.11 -9.33 1.11
C ASP A 50 -47.63 -9.10 1.47
N GLU A 51 -47.36 -8.50 2.64
CA GLU A 51 -45.99 -8.17 3.11
C GLU A 51 -45.69 -8.75 4.50
N GLU A 52 -46.43 -9.73 4.99
CA GLU A 52 -46.12 -10.29 6.32
C GLU A 52 -44.86 -11.16 6.34
N GLU A 53 -44.39 -11.69 5.22
CA GLU A 53 -43.13 -12.45 5.16
C GLU A 53 -41.89 -11.56 5.02
N GLU A 54 -41.96 -10.41 4.36
CA GLU A 54 -40.81 -9.50 4.21
C GLU A 54 -40.58 -8.64 5.47
N LEU A 55 -41.63 -8.29 6.22
CA LEU A 55 -41.47 -7.49 7.44
C LEU A 55 -40.96 -8.29 8.65
N GLN A 56 -41.22 -9.60 8.69
CA GLN A 56 -40.61 -10.46 9.72
C GLN A 56 -39.14 -10.75 9.45
N SER A 57 -38.69 -10.74 8.21
CA SER A 57 -37.27 -10.85 7.87
C SER A 57 -36.48 -9.55 8.12
N GLN A 58 -37.13 -8.38 8.08
CA GLN A 58 -36.48 -7.08 8.33
C GLN A 58 -36.51 -6.62 9.81
N LEU A 59 -37.34 -7.22 10.65
CA LEU A 59 -37.41 -6.96 12.10
C LEU A 59 -36.53 -7.89 12.94
N GLN A 60 -35.96 -8.90 12.34
CA GLN A 60 -34.85 -9.62 12.97
C GLN A 60 -33.59 -8.77 12.80
N SER A 61 -33.31 -7.98 13.83
CA SER A 61 -32.03 -7.28 13.98
C SER A 61 -30.91 -8.26 13.67
N PRO A 62 -29.89 -7.87 12.89
CA PRO A 62 -28.72 -8.70 12.63
C PRO A 62 -27.76 -8.71 13.83
N VAL A 63 -28.27 -8.99 15.03
CA VAL A 63 -27.48 -9.05 16.27
C VAL A 63 -27.29 -10.50 16.71
N ALA A 64 -27.50 -11.47 15.91
CA ALA A 64 -27.30 -12.84 16.39
C ALA A 64 -26.90 -13.82 15.29
N ASN A 65 -26.04 -13.46 14.35
CA ASN A 65 -25.43 -14.52 13.53
C ASN A 65 -24.02 -14.17 13.05
N SER A 66 -23.18 -13.54 13.90
CA SER A 66 -21.74 -13.72 13.81
C SER A 66 -21.32 -14.89 14.68
N VAL A 67 -22.03 -15.98 14.60
CA VAL A 67 -21.54 -17.27 15.08
C VAL A 67 -20.97 -18.00 13.89
N TYR A 68 -19.82 -17.57 13.41
CA TYR A 68 -18.88 -18.49 12.80
C TYR A 68 -18.20 -19.32 13.91
N SER A 69 -18.96 -19.98 14.71
CA SER A 69 -18.53 -21.19 15.38
C SER A 69 -18.81 -22.35 14.45
N HIS A 70 -17.98 -22.51 13.43
CA HIS A 70 -17.88 -23.79 12.73
C HIS A 70 -17.12 -24.80 13.60
N THR A 71 -17.69 -25.18 14.72
CA THR A 71 -17.55 -26.53 15.23
C THR A 71 -18.54 -27.39 14.45
N ARG A 72 -18.26 -27.67 13.20
CA ARG A 72 -18.89 -28.80 12.52
C ARG A 72 -18.31 -30.06 13.16
N ASN A 73 -19.14 -30.76 13.91
CA ASN A 73 -18.87 -32.13 14.34
C ASN A 73 -18.49 -32.97 13.10
N PRO A 74 -17.36 -33.68 13.08
CA PRO A 74 -16.93 -34.50 11.95
C PRO A 74 -17.92 -35.62 11.56
N SER A 75 -18.85 -35.96 12.46
CA SER A 75 -19.83 -37.04 12.24
C SER A 75 -21.05 -36.66 11.38
N LEU A 76 -21.27 -35.37 11.07
CA LEU A 76 -22.39 -34.95 10.23
C LEU A 76 -22.04 -34.78 8.72
N MET A 77 -20.74 -34.60 8.40
CA MET A 77 -20.31 -34.54 7.00
C MET A 77 -20.45 -35.90 6.27
N GLY A 78 -20.27 -37.00 6.99
CA GLY A 78 -20.41 -38.34 6.39
C GLY A 78 -21.83 -38.74 5.99
N SER A 79 -22.86 -38.11 6.55
CA SER A 79 -24.26 -38.46 6.23
C SER A 79 -24.77 -37.75 4.96
N ASP A 80 -24.41 -36.50 4.74
CA ASP A 80 -24.85 -35.75 3.54
C ASP A 80 -24.12 -36.22 2.29
N GLU A 81 -22.85 -36.60 2.42
CA GLU A 81 -22.04 -37.17 1.35
C GLU A 81 -22.53 -38.59 0.99
N ALA A 82 -22.92 -39.39 1.99
CA ALA A 82 -23.50 -40.70 1.80
C ALA A 82 -24.90 -40.61 1.17
N VAL A 83 -25.72 -39.64 1.54
CA VAL A 83 -27.06 -39.40 0.93
C VAL A 83 -26.90 -38.88 -0.49
N SER A 84 -25.94 -38.00 -0.76
CA SER A 84 -25.65 -37.52 -2.10
C SER A 84 -25.14 -38.63 -3.02
N SER A 85 -24.28 -39.53 -2.53
CA SER A 85 -23.79 -40.70 -3.27
C SER A 85 -24.89 -41.74 -3.51
N LEU A 86 -25.80 -41.95 -2.58
CA LEU A 86 -26.95 -42.85 -2.75
C LEU A 86 -27.99 -42.30 -3.75
N LEU A 87 -28.18 -40.97 -3.81
CA LEU A 87 -29.05 -40.32 -4.79
C LEU A 87 -28.47 -40.35 -6.21
N THR A 88 -27.16 -40.31 -6.35
CA THR A 88 -26.47 -40.47 -7.65
C THR A 88 -26.52 -41.92 -8.15
N LEU A 89 -26.41 -42.91 -7.27
CA LEU A 89 -26.58 -44.34 -7.63
C LEU A 89 -28.01 -44.69 -8.07
N LYS A 90 -29.01 -44.01 -7.55
CA LYS A 90 -30.42 -44.25 -7.90
C LYS A 90 -30.83 -43.61 -9.24
N ARG A 91 -30.03 -42.74 -9.83
CA ARG A 91 -30.26 -42.05 -11.11
C ARG A 91 -29.49 -42.67 -12.26
N GLY A 92 -29.44 -43.98 -12.40
CA GLY A 92 -28.92 -44.75 -13.56
C GLY A 92 -27.94 -44.03 -14.47
N GLY A 93 -26.70 -44.53 -14.51
CA GLY A 93 -25.53 -43.98 -15.15
C GLY A 93 -25.74 -43.21 -16.45
N SER A 94 -25.45 -41.97 -16.39
CA SER A 94 -25.05 -41.14 -17.52
C SER A 94 -23.62 -40.68 -17.28
N TYR A 95 -22.79 -40.76 -18.29
CA TYR A 95 -21.38 -40.40 -18.23
C TYR A 95 -21.19 -39.07 -17.51
N SER A 96 -20.69 -39.09 -16.30
CA SER A 96 -20.37 -37.87 -15.57
C SER A 96 -19.12 -37.25 -16.22
N ILE A 97 -19.34 -36.19 -16.95
CA ILE A 97 -18.32 -35.13 -17.00
C ILE A 97 -17.93 -34.91 -15.53
N ALA A 98 -16.70 -35.19 -15.17
CA ALA A 98 -16.19 -35.01 -13.81
C ALA A 98 -16.60 -33.60 -13.35
N ALA A 99 -17.59 -33.52 -12.49
CA ALA A 99 -18.04 -32.26 -11.93
C ALA A 99 -16.82 -31.72 -11.16
N THR A 100 -16.26 -30.61 -11.63
CA THR A 100 -15.13 -29.96 -10.99
C THR A 100 -15.58 -29.57 -9.59
N HIS A 101 -15.12 -30.28 -8.57
CA HIS A 101 -15.48 -29.99 -7.19
C HIS A 101 -14.69 -28.74 -6.75
N TYR A 102 -15.39 -27.62 -6.60
CA TYR A 102 -14.81 -26.41 -6.08
C TYR A 102 -14.78 -26.48 -4.55
N ALA A 103 -13.60 -26.44 -3.96
CA ALA A 103 -13.40 -26.53 -2.53
C ALA A 103 -13.44 -25.15 -1.83
N TYR A 104 -13.14 -24.07 -2.58
CA TYR A 104 -13.01 -22.71 -2.03
C TYR A 104 -13.81 -21.74 -2.88
N GLU A 105 -14.67 -20.95 -2.22
CA GLU A 105 -15.55 -19.99 -2.89
C GLU A 105 -15.49 -18.61 -2.22
N LEU A 106 -15.47 -17.56 -3.05
CA LEU A 106 -15.71 -16.19 -2.66
C LEU A 106 -16.61 -15.54 -3.71
N GLU A 107 -17.90 -15.45 -3.42
CA GLU A 107 -18.92 -15.00 -4.37
C GLU A 107 -18.85 -15.80 -5.69
N GLN A 108 -18.52 -15.13 -6.82
CA GLN A 108 -18.40 -15.80 -8.12
C GLN A 108 -17.06 -16.52 -8.33
N VAL A 109 -16.04 -16.24 -7.50
CA VAL A 109 -14.72 -16.84 -7.64
C VAL A 109 -14.71 -18.23 -7.02
N ARG A 110 -14.39 -19.24 -7.84
CA ARG A 110 -14.39 -20.64 -7.44
C ARG A 110 -13.07 -21.30 -7.79
N LEU A 111 -12.44 -21.92 -6.80
CA LEU A 111 -11.15 -22.57 -6.94
C LEU A 111 -11.22 -24.04 -6.53
N THR A 112 -10.51 -24.87 -7.28
CA THR A 112 -10.27 -26.26 -6.90
C THR A 112 -9.13 -26.34 -5.89
N GLU A 113 -9.01 -27.45 -5.18
CA GLU A 113 -7.91 -27.72 -4.28
C GLU A 113 -6.56 -27.63 -5.00
N GLN A 114 -6.50 -28.12 -6.24
CA GLN A 114 -5.29 -28.06 -7.07
C GLN A 114 -4.90 -26.63 -7.45
N ASP A 115 -5.89 -25.76 -7.78
CA ASP A 115 -5.63 -24.33 -8.06
C ASP A 115 -5.02 -23.66 -6.84
N VAL A 116 -5.60 -23.90 -5.65
CA VAL A 116 -5.16 -23.29 -4.40
C VAL A 116 -3.78 -23.78 -4.01
N HIS A 117 -3.51 -25.08 -4.14
CA HIS A 117 -2.18 -25.62 -3.86
C HIS A 117 -1.12 -24.96 -4.75
N GLY A 118 -1.38 -24.83 -6.06
CA GLY A 118 -0.46 -24.16 -6.98
C GLY A 118 -0.26 -22.67 -6.65
N LEU A 119 -1.31 -21.96 -6.28
CA LEU A 119 -1.23 -20.55 -5.86
C LEU A 119 -0.43 -20.38 -4.57
N PHE A 120 -0.60 -21.26 -3.59
CA PHE A 120 0.18 -21.22 -2.36
C PHE A 120 1.65 -21.52 -2.60
N GLN A 121 1.97 -22.48 -3.47
CA GLN A 121 3.36 -22.73 -3.90
C GLN A 121 3.97 -21.50 -4.57
N GLU A 122 3.26 -20.84 -5.49
CA GLU A 122 3.69 -19.59 -6.13
C GLU A 122 3.94 -18.48 -5.10
N PHE A 123 3.03 -18.31 -4.13
CA PHE A 123 3.17 -17.31 -3.08
C PHE A 123 4.42 -17.54 -2.23
N PHE A 124 4.58 -18.75 -1.68
CA PHE A 124 5.69 -19.04 -0.78
C PHE A 124 7.05 -19.08 -1.48
N ALA A 125 7.09 -19.46 -2.77
CA ALA A 125 8.32 -19.47 -3.55
C ALA A 125 8.79 -18.06 -3.94
N TYR A 126 7.88 -17.15 -4.29
CA TYR A 126 8.27 -15.91 -4.96
C TYR A 126 7.89 -14.62 -4.20
N TYR A 127 6.76 -14.59 -3.49
CA TYR A 127 6.31 -13.39 -2.76
C TYR A 127 6.75 -13.39 -1.31
N HIS A 128 6.64 -14.53 -0.64
CA HIS A 128 6.98 -14.65 0.77
C HIS A 128 8.42 -14.22 1.10
N PRO A 129 9.46 -14.44 0.27
CA PRO A 129 10.81 -13.96 0.54
C PRO A 129 10.93 -12.43 0.72
N PHE A 130 10.02 -11.64 0.16
CA PHE A 130 9.99 -10.19 0.37
C PHE A 130 9.46 -9.80 1.75
N LEU A 131 8.65 -10.64 2.37
CA LEU A 131 8.03 -10.39 3.67
C LEU A 131 7.79 -11.73 4.41
N PRO A 132 8.86 -12.36 4.94
CA PRO A 132 8.82 -13.72 5.49
C PRO A 132 8.28 -13.74 6.92
N PHE A 133 6.95 -13.75 7.08
CA PHE A 133 6.27 -13.76 8.39
C PHE A 133 5.06 -14.71 8.48
N LEU A 134 4.77 -15.42 7.41
CA LEU A 134 3.79 -16.50 7.41
C LEU A 134 4.48 -17.85 7.49
N ASN A 135 3.79 -18.84 8.04
CA ASN A 135 4.32 -20.19 8.12
C ASN A 135 4.14 -20.96 6.80
N PRO A 136 5.23 -21.29 6.05
CA PRO A 136 5.13 -22.01 4.79
C PRO A 136 4.68 -23.46 4.92
N ASP A 137 4.84 -24.06 6.11
CA ASP A 137 4.49 -25.47 6.37
C ASP A 137 2.99 -25.64 6.70
N GLN A 138 2.26 -24.55 6.86
CA GLN A 138 0.83 -24.57 7.13
C GLN A 138 0.04 -24.82 5.85
N SER A 139 -0.90 -25.79 5.90
CA SER A 139 -1.75 -26.11 4.75
C SER A 139 -2.68 -24.96 4.35
N PRO A 140 -3.07 -24.87 3.05
CA PRO A 140 -4.05 -23.89 2.60
C PRO A 140 -5.40 -23.98 3.34
N ASP A 141 -5.85 -25.19 3.69
CA ASP A 141 -7.08 -25.40 4.46
C ASP A 141 -7.04 -24.74 5.83
N LEU A 142 -5.91 -24.82 6.53
CA LEU A 142 -5.73 -24.15 7.81
C LEU A 142 -5.78 -22.62 7.65
N TYR A 143 -5.17 -22.07 6.61
CA TYR A 143 -5.29 -20.64 6.31
C TYR A 143 -6.74 -20.23 6.03
N TYR A 144 -7.47 -21.03 5.27
CA TYR A 144 -8.90 -20.79 4.98
C TYR A 144 -9.76 -20.85 6.24
N GLN A 145 -9.53 -21.83 7.12
CA GLN A 145 -10.22 -21.98 8.39
C GLN A 145 -9.88 -20.87 9.39
N GLN A 146 -8.63 -20.40 9.41
CA GLN A 146 -8.19 -19.34 10.31
C GLN A 146 -8.88 -18.01 10.00
N HIS A 147 -8.84 -17.60 8.74
CA HIS A 147 -9.50 -16.35 8.32
C HIS A 147 -9.62 -16.20 6.81
N ALA A 148 -10.84 -16.00 6.32
CA ALA A 148 -11.13 -15.84 4.90
C ALA A 148 -10.31 -14.70 4.25
N LEU A 149 -10.21 -13.52 4.89
CA LEU A 149 -9.45 -12.40 4.32
C LEU A 149 -7.96 -12.74 4.15
N LEU A 150 -7.32 -13.43 5.10
CA LEU A 150 -5.92 -13.82 4.99
C LEU A 150 -5.70 -14.80 3.83
N PHE A 151 -6.55 -15.82 3.74
CA PHE A 151 -6.50 -16.80 2.65
C PHE A 151 -6.66 -16.13 1.28
N TRP A 152 -7.71 -15.31 1.09
CA TRP A 152 -7.97 -14.65 -0.18
C TRP A 152 -6.94 -13.54 -0.51
N SER A 153 -6.26 -12.98 0.49
CA SER A 153 -5.12 -12.09 0.28
C SER A 153 -3.93 -12.85 -0.33
N ILE A 154 -3.59 -14.03 0.20
CA ILE A 154 -2.55 -14.91 -0.35
C ILE A 154 -2.88 -15.29 -1.79
N VAL A 155 -4.10 -15.77 -2.04
CA VAL A 155 -4.60 -16.13 -3.37
C VAL A 155 -4.52 -14.97 -4.36
N SER A 156 -4.95 -13.77 -3.96
CA SER A 156 -4.91 -12.56 -4.79
C SER A 156 -3.49 -12.17 -5.17
N ILE A 157 -2.55 -12.27 -4.24
CA ILE A 157 -1.14 -11.93 -4.48
C ILE A 157 -0.51 -12.95 -5.42
N ALA A 158 -0.68 -14.24 -5.17
CA ALA A 158 -0.16 -15.30 -6.01
C ALA A 158 -0.71 -15.23 -7.44
N SER A 159 -1.99 -14.88 -7.58
CA SER A 159 -2.66 -14.83 -8.89
C SER A 159 -2.11 -13.76 -9.85
N ARG A 160 -1.30 -12.82 -9.36
CA ARG A 160 -0.69 -11.75 -10.18
C ARG A 160 0.18 -12.29 -11.33
N ARG A 161 0.85 -13.40 -11.12
CA ARG A 161 1.77 -14.04 -12.10
C ARG A 161 1.42 -15.49 -12.38
N TYR A 162 0.33 -16.00 -11.80
CA TYR A 162 -0.09 -17.38 -11.95
C TYR A 162 -0.68 -17.64 -13.34
N ARG A 163 0.07 -18.33 -14.19
CA ARG A 163 -0.27 -18.52 -15.62
C ARG A 163 -1.34 -19.59 -15.86
N VAL A 164 -1.52 -20.52 -14.93
CA VAL A 164 -2.46 -21.65 -15.11
C VAL A 164 -3.91 -21.15 -15.18
N LYS A 165 -4.24 -20.11 -14.40
CA LYS A 165 -5.59 -19.54 -14.35
C LYS A 165 -5.49 -18.00 -14.25
N PRO A 166 -5.24 -17.31 -15.37
CA PRO A 166 -4.85 -15.89 -15.38
C PRO A 166 -5.97 -14.93 -14.95
N ASN A 167 -7.24 -15.36 -14.95
CA ASN A 167 -8.39 -14.49 -14.68
C ASN A 167 -8.69 -14.31 -13.19
N ILE A 168 -8.09 -15.10 -12.29
CA ILE A 168 -8.40 -15.08 -10.85
C ILE A 168 -8.23 -13.66 -10.27
N LEU A 169 -7.13 -12.98 -10.59
CA LEU A 169 -6.89 -11.63 -10.08
C LEU A 169 -7.97 -10.65 -10.54
N GLN A 170 -8.36 -10.71 -11.81
CA GLN A 170 -9.39 -9.84 -12.36
C GLN A 170 -10.75 -10.10 -11.71
N GLU A 171 -11.10 -11.37 -11.52
CA GLU A 171 -12.34 -11.77 -10.83
C GLU A 171 -12.35 -11.28 -9.38
N LEU A 172 -11.26 -11.45 -8.62
CA LEU A 172 -11.13 -10.97 -7.25
C LEU A 172 -11.17 -9.44 -7.14
N SER A 173 -10.46 -8.74 -8.04
CA SER A 173 -10.38 -7.28 -8.03
C SER A 173 -11.64 -6.59 -8.56
N SER A 174 -12.51 -7.30 -9.28
CA SER A 174 -13.79 -6.76 -9.77
C SER A 174 -14.79 -6.40 -8.67
N GLY A 175 -14.53 -6.81 -7.43
CA GLY A 175 -15.32 -6.43 -6.25
C GLY A 175 -15.30 -7.40 -5.08
N PRO A 176 -15.24 -8.74 -5.27
CA PRO A 176 -15.36 -9.69 -4.16
C PRO A 176 -14.34 -9.48 -3.05
N LEU A 177 -13.07 -9.37 -3.39
CA LEU A 177 -12.02 -9.14 -2.38
C LEU A 177 -12.13 -7.76 -1.73
N HIS A 178 -12.55 -6.75 -2.48
CA HIS A 178 -12.77 -5.41 -1.94
C HIS A 178 -13.92 -5.41 -0.92
N ARG A 179 -15.04 -6.08 -1.22
CA ARG A 179 -16.16 -6.22 -0.27
C ARG A 179 -15.75 -7.00 0.97
N LEU A 180 -15.06 -8.13 0.79
CA LEU A 180 -14.53 -8.92 1.91
C LEU A 180 -13.61 -8.10 2.81
N LEU A 181 -12.70 -7.32 2.23
CA LEU A 181 -11.77 -6.45 2.96
C LEU A 181 -12.52 -5.44 3.83
N TRP A 182 -13.41 -4.64 3.23
CA TRP A 182 -14.07 -3.56 3.97
C TRP A 182 -15.10 -4.07 4.98
N ASN A 183 -15.79 -5.16 4.68
CA ASN A 183 -16.67 -5.80 5.67
C ASN A 183 -15.87 -6.32 6.86
N THR A 184 -14.74 -6.99 6.61
CA THR A 184 -13.87 -7.51 7.67
C THR A 184 -13.23 -6.40 8.50
N VAL A 185 -12.78 -5.32 7.87
CA VAL A 185 -12.19 -4.16 8.58
C VAL A 185 -13.25 -3.44 9.42
N GLY A 186 -14.49 -3.38 8.95
CA GLY A 186 -15.61 -2.78 9.67
C GLY A 186 -16.13 -3.61 10.85
N ASP A 187 -15.86 -4.91 10.86
CA ASP A 187 -16.27 -5.84 11.93
C ASP A 187 -15.23 -5.85 13.06
N VAL A 188 -15.45 -5.04 14.08
CA VAL A 188 -14.53 -4.90 15.21
C VAL A 188 -15.01 -5.67 16.44
N PRO A 189 -14.08 -6.29 17.20
CA PRO A 189 -12.63 -6.19 17.13
C PRO A 189 -12.01 -7.05 16.03
N ASN A 190 -11.06 -6.47 15.30
CA ASN A 190 -10.38 -7.22 14.25
C ASN A 190 -9.52 -8.34 14.82
N SER A 191 -9.50 -9.48 14.16
CA SER A 191 -8.69 -10.61 14.56
C SER A 191 -7.20 -10.41 14.21
N TYR A 192 -6.33 -11.20 14.85
CA TYR A 192 -4.90 -11.22 14.56
C TYR A 192 -4.59 -11.50 13.08
N PHE A 193 -5.37 -12.39 12.46
CA PHE A 193 -5.19 -12.76 11.06
C PHE A 193 -5.58 -11.66 10.07
N VAL A 194 -6.50 -10.77 10.46
CA VAL A 194 -6.85 -9.56 9.67
C VAL A 194 -5.63 -8.65 9.55
N ILE A 195 -4.84 -8.49 10.61
CA ILE A 195 -3.63 -7.68 10.58
C ILE A 195 -2.61 -8.28 9.61
N LYS A 196 -2.41 -9.61 9.63
CA LYS A 196 -1.56 -10.30 8.66
C LYS A 196 -2.04 -10.10 7.22
N ALA A 197 -3.34 -10.19 6.97
CA ALA A 197 -3.94 -9.93 5.67
C ALA A 197 -3.71 -8.48 5.21
N LEU A 198 -3.87 -7.50 6.10
CA LEU A 198 -3.61 -6.09 5.81
C LEU A 198 -2.13 -5.83 5.50
N CYS A 199 -1.18 -6.46 6.20
CA CYS A 199 0.23 -6.39 5.85
C CYS A 199 0.47 -6.84 4.40
N LEU A 200 -0.15 -7.94 3.99
CA LEU A 200 -0.04 -8.46 2.63
C LEU A 200 -0.67 -7.52 1.60
N LEU A 201 -1.91 -7.09 1.80
CA LEU A 201 -2.64 -6.23 0.87
C LEU A 201 -2.04 -4.82 0.78
N CYS A 202 -1.39 -4.34 1.83
CA CYS A 202 -0.64 -3.09 1.79
C CYS A 202 0.70 -3.23 1.06
N THR A 203 1.31 -4.40 1.11
CA THR A 203 2.59 -4.67 0.41
C THR A 203 2.37 -4.92 -1.08
N TRP A 204 1.29 -5.61 -1.46
CA TRP A 204 0.84 -5.87 -2.82
C TRP A 204 -0.63 -5.47 -2.98
N PRO A 205 -0.91 -4.15 -3.10
CA PRO A 205 -2.29 -3.66 -3.22
C PRO A 205 -2.95 -4.15 -4.49
N LEU A 206 -4.28 -4.21 -4.49
CA LEU A 206 -5.03 -4.51 -5.70
C LEU A 206 -4.69 -3.49 -6.80
N PRO A 207 -4.56 -3.93 -8.05
CA PRO A 207 -4.19 -3.05 -9.15
C PRO A 207 -5.26 -1.98 -9.36
N THR A 208 -4.81 -0.73 -9.53
CA THR A 208 -5.67 0.42 -9.80
C THR A 208 -5.16 1.18 -11.01
N SER A 209 -6.03 1.91 -11.70
CA SER A 209 -5.65 2.75 -12.84
C SER A 209 -5.20 4.15 -12.43
N THR A 210 -5.49 4.57 -11.19
CA THR A 210 -5.14 5.90 -10.66
C THR A 210 -4.67 5.80 -9.20
N SER A 211 -3.76 6.68 -8.81
CA SER A 211 -3.29 6.78 -7.43
C SER A 211 -4.38 7.25 -6.45
N THR A 212 -5.42 7.91 -6.93
CA THR A 212 -6.54 8.40 -6.10
C THR A 212 -7.52 7.30 -5.73
N ALA A 213 -7.55 6.20 -6.49
CA ALA A 213 -8.40 5.05 -6.21
C ALA A 213 -7.72 4.02 -5.28
N ASP A 214 -6.46 4.22 -4.93
CA ASP A 214 -5.68 3.30 -4.10
C ASP A 214 -5.89 3.57 -2.60
N PRO A 215 -6.50 2.64 -1.84
CA PRO A 215 -6.77 2.80 -0.41
C PRO A 215 -5.58 2.44 0.48
N THR A 216 -4.44 2.04 -0.06
CA THR A 216 -3.31 1.46 0.68
C THR A 216 -2.83 2.33 1.84
N HIS A 217 -2.77 3.65 1.64
CA HIS A 217 -2.37 4.58 2.70
C HIS A 217 -3.33 4.57 3.89
N ILE A 218 -4.64 4.51 3.64
CA ILE A 218 -5.67 4.39 4.68
C ILE A 218 -5.57 3.03 5.38
N LEU A 219 -5.44 1.96 4.59
CA LEU A 219 -5.33 0.59 5.11
C LEU A 219 -4.10 0.41 5.99
N GLY A 220 -2.98 1.05 5.66
CA GLY A 220 -1.78 1.08 6.52
C GLY A 220 -2.05 1.69 7.89
N GLY A 221 -2.83 2.78 7.96
CA GLY A 221 -3.29 3.35 9.22
C GLY A 221 -4.21 2.43 10.00
N VAL A 222 -5.17 1.78 9.33
CA VAL A 222 -6.08 0.79 9.93
C VAL A 222 -5.29 -0.40 10.48
N MET A 223 -4.35 -0.95 9.70
CA MET A 223 -3.47 -2.03 10.11
C MET A 223 -2.74 -1.72 11.43
N MET A 224 -2.12 -0.54 11.54
CA MET A 224 -1.40 -0.13 12.73
C MET A 224 -2.32 0.08 13.94
N LYS A 225 -3.53 0.65 13.72
CA LYS A 225 -4.51 0.83 14.80
C LYS A 225 -5.11 -0.50 15.26
N ALA A 226 -5.42 -1.41 14.34
CA ALA A 226 -5.86 -2.76 14.69
C ALA A 226 -4.77 -3.52 15.46
N ALA A 227 -3.51 -3.45 15.00
CA ALA A 227 -2.37 -4.10 15.65
C ALA A 227 -2.14 -3.60 17.09
N THR A 228 -2.20 -2.28 17.31
CA THR A 228 -2.10 -1.72 18.67
C THR A 228 -3.33 -2.03 19.51
N GLY A 229 -4.52 -2.08 18.91
CA GLY A 229 -5.79 -2.41 19.56
C GLY A 229 -5.83 -3.81 20.17
N ILE A 230 -5.15 -4.79 19.56
CA ILE A 230 -5.02 -6.17 20.11
C ILE A 230 -3.70 -6.40 20.88
N GLY A 231 -2.94 -5.36 21.13
CA GLY A 231 -1.74 -5.38 21.96
C GLY A 231 -0.49 -5.99 21.32
N LEU A 232 -0.34 -5.98 19.96
CA LEU A 232 0.89 -6.49 19.31
C LEU A 232 2.14 -5.72 19.72
N HIS A 233 2.02 -4.45 20.05
CA HIS A 233 3.11 -3.61 20.56
C HIS A 233 3.52 -3.95 22.02
N ARG A 234 2.72 -4.78 22.71
CA ARG A 234 2.95 -5.24 24.09
C ARG A 234 2.69 -6.75 24.18
N PRO A 235 3.42 -7.60 23.44
CA PRO A 235 3.08 -9.01 23.29
C PRO A 235 3.12 -9.81 24.60
N ASN A 236 3.93 -9.41 25.59
CA ASN A 236 3.97 -10.00 26.93
C ASN A 236 2.76 -9.60 27.80
N HIS A 237 2.00 -8.59 27.41
CA HIS A 237 0.85 -8.05 28.15
C HIS A 237 -0.44 -8.16 27.32
N THR A 238 -0.56 -9.19 26.50
CA THR A 238 -1.73 -9.41 25.62
C THR A 238 -3.03 -9.45 26.41
N GLN A 239 -2.98 -9.91 27.68
CA GLN A 239 -4.14 -9.97 28.56
C GLN A 239 -4.79 -8.60 28.80
N ASP A 240 -4.01 -7.51 28.81
CA ASP A 240 -4.51 -6.15 29.00
C ASP A 240 -5.42 -5.68 27.84
N PHE A 241 -5.32 -6.35 26.68
CA PHE A 241 -6.05 -6.05 25.45
C PHE A 241 -7.12 -7.10 25.13
N SER A 242 -7.30 -8.11 25.97
CA SER A 242 -8.24 -9.21 25.74
C SER A 242 -9.21 -9.39 26.89
N ARG A 243 -10.48 -9.62 26.55
CA ARG A 243 -11.52 -9.97 27.54
C ARG A 243 -11.50 -11.45 27.96
N VAL A 244 -10.82 -12.28 27.19
CA VAL A 244 -10.63 -13.70 27.45
C VAL A 244 -9.20 -13.96 27.89
N SER A 245 -9.00 -15.02 28.71
CA SER A 245 -7.65 -15.41 29.12
C SER A 245 -6.82 -15.82 27.92
N VAL A 246 -5.67 -15.18 27.77
CA VAL A 246 -4.72 -15.43 26.68
C VAL A 246 -3.41 -15.93 27.27
N GLN A 247 -3.09 -17.18 26.97
CA GLN A 247 -1.78 -17.75 27.28
C GLN A 247 -1.07 -18.04 25.96
N LEU A 248 0.05 -17.37 25.71
CA LEU A 248 0.86 -17.54 24.53
C LEU A 248 2.03 -18.47 24.84
N ASN A 249 2.26 -19.46 23.98
CA ASN A 249 3.51 -20.20 23.97
C ASN A 249 4.62 -19.36 23.29
N THR A 250 5.86 -19.86 23.35
CA THR A 250 7.03 -19.16 22.80
C THR A 250 6.89 -18.86 21.31
N ASP A 251 6.37 -19.81 20.52
CA ASP A 251 6.21 -19.67 19.08
C ASP A 251 5.14 -18.65 18.72
N GLN A 252 4.02 -18.65 19.45
CA GLN A 252 2.97 -17.65 19.29
C GLN A 252 3.44 -16.24 19.69
N LEU A 253 4.28 -16.15 20.72
CA LEU A 253 4.89 -14.88 21.11
C LEU A 253 5.85 -14.40 20.03
N HIS A 254 6.71 -15.26 19.50
CA HIS A 254 7.61 -14.96 18.39
C HIS A 254 6.84 -14.52 17.14
N ASP A 255 5.77 -15.23 16.77
CA ASP A 255 4.92 -14.88 15.62
C ASP A 255 4.28 -13.49 15.79
N ARG A 256 3.86 -13.11 17.00
CA ARG A 256 3.33 -11.78 17.31
C ARG A 256 4.39 -10.69 17.22
N VAL A 257 5.60 -10.92 17.73
CA VAL A 257 6.74 -9.99 17.63
C VAL A 257 7.12 -9.78 16.16
N THR A 258 7.23 -10.87 15.40
CA THR A 258 7.51 -10.85 13.96
C THR A 258 6.43 -10.07 13.20
N THR A 259 5.15 -10.34 13.49
CA THR A 259 4.06 -9.60 12.84
C THR A 259 4.08 -8.11 13.20
N TRP A 260 4.43 -7.75 14.44
CA TRP A 260 4.58 -6.35 14.84
C TRP A 260 5.73 -5.64 14.11
N ALA A 261 6.86 -6.32 13.94
CA ALA A 261 7.97 -5.82 13.13
C ALA A 261 7.53 -5.58 11.67
N VAL A 262 6.82 -6.55 11.09
CA VAL A 262 6.27 -6.44 9.72
C VAL A 262 5.28 -5.30 9.60
N CYS A 263 4.38 -5.09 10.57
CA CYS A 263 3.48 -3.92 10.57
C CYS A 263 4.26 -2.60 10.46
N ASN A 264 5.36 -2.45 11.22
CA ASN A 264 6.19 -1.23 11.18
C ASN A 264 6.97 -1.11 9.86
N ILE A 265 7.52 -2.21 9.33
CA ILE A 265 8.15 -2.23 8.00
C ILE A 265 7.15 -1.78 6.93
N VAL A 266 5.95 -2.37 6.90
CA VAL A 266 4.92 -2.04 5.91
C VAL A 266 4.42 -0.61 6.08
N ALA A 267 4.19 -0.14 7.31
CA ALA A 267 3.77 1.24 7.57
C ALA A 267 4.81 2.26 7.07
N GLN A 268 6.11 1.98 7.26
CA GLN A 268 7.17 2.86 6.78
C GLN A 268 7.29 2.84 5.26
N THR A 269 7.25 1.66 4.63
CA THR A 269 7.31 1.56 3.16
C THR A 269 6.14 2.28 2.49
N ILE A 270 4.93 2.21 3.08
CA ILE A 270 3.79 3.02 2.64
C ILE A 270 4.09 4.51 2.80
N GLY A 271 4.55 4.95 3.97
CA GLY A 271 4.89 6.36 4.21
C GLY A 271 5.88 6.90 3.20
N THR A 272 6.98 6.18 2.97
CA THR A 272 8.01 6.55 1.99
C THR A 272 7.46 6.55 0.57
N GLY A 273 6.77 5.47 0.17
CA GLY A 273 6.31 5.26 -1.21
C GLY A 273 5.19 6.21 -1.65
N TYR A 274 4.30 6.61 -0.73
CA TYR A 274 3.24 7.60 -0.99
C TYR A 274 3.67 9.04 -0.64
N GLY A 275 4.87 9.21 -0.08
CA GLY A 275 5.36 10.50 0.35
C GLY A 275 4.49 11.13 1.44
N GLN A 276 4.11 10.34 2.42
CA GLN A 276 3.24 10.72 3.53
C GLN A 276 3.88 10.34 4.86
N PRO A 277 3.53 11.01 5.96
CA PRO A 277 3.97 10.58 7.28
C PRO A 277 3.55 9.15 7.58
N ALA A 278 4.51 8.30 7.97
CA ALA A 278 4.25 6.92 8.34
C ALA A 278 3.58 6.81 9.73
N SER A 279 2.73 5.80 9.90
CA SER A 279 2.09 5.49 11.19
C SER A 279 2.92 4.53 12.05
N THR A 280 4.24 4.58 11.96
CA THR A 280 5.18 3.69 12.65
C THR A 280 5.21 3.91 14.16
N LEU A 281 5.50 2.84 14.90
CA LEU A 281 5.73 2.88 16.34
C LEU A 281 6.90 1.95 16.69
N TYR A 282 8.10 2.50 16.79
CA TYR A 282 9.31 1.77 17.20
C TYR A 282 9.44 1.81 18.72
N ASP A 283 8.92 0.78 19.37
CA ASP A 283 8.91 0.63 20.81
C ASP A 283 9.97 -0.37 21.31
N TRP A 284 9.91 -0.68 22.61
CA TRP A 284 10.81 -1.64 23.25
C TRP A 284 10.74 -3.04 22.63
N THR A 285 9.56 -3.47 22.15
CA THR A 285 9.36 -4.79 21.53
C THR A 285 10.26 -4.99 20.30
N LEU A 286 10.49 -3.93 19.56
CA LEU A 286 11.34 -3.89 18.35
C LEU A 286 12.77 -3.45 18.63
N ALA A 287 13.20 -3.36 19.88
CA ALA A 287 14.60 -3.07 20.20
C ALA A 287 15.50 -4.21 19.71
N ILE A 288 16.59 -3.84 19.03
CA ILE A 288 17.60 -4.80 18.56
C ILE A 288 18.40 -5.28 19.78
N ARG A 289 18.50 -6.61 19.94
CA ARG A 289 19.19 -7.27 21.07
C ARG A 289 20.24 -8.22 20.53
N PRO A 290 21.45 -7.74 20.24
CA PRO A 290 22.53 -8.59 19.74
C PRO A 290 22.87 -9.70 20.74
N GLY A 291 22.90 -10.95 20.25
CA GLY A 291 23.30 -12.11 21.06
C GLY A 291 22.26 -12.62 22.06
N GLU A 292 21.01 -12.13 22.03
CA GLU A 292 19.91 -12.71 22.75
C GLU A 292 19.13 -13.68 21.84
N ASP A 293 19.06 -14.96 22.24
CA ASP A 293 18.17 -15.93 21.62
C ASP A 293 16.82 -15.93 22.37
N GLY A 294 15.72 -15.85 21.63
CA GLY A 294 14.41 -15.87 22.27
C GLY A 294 13.27 -15.39 21.34
N PRO A 295 12.04 -15.31 21.86
CA PRO A 295 10.86 -14.97 21.06
C PRO A 295 10.87 -13.52 20.50
N PHE A 296 11.78 -12.68 20.99
CA PHE A 296 11.96 -11.30 20.50
C PHE A 296 13.03 -11.16 19.43
N THR A 297 13.71 -12.24 19.04
CA THR A 297 14.75 -12.24 18.01
C THR A 297 14.09 -12.40 16.64
N LEU A 298 14.32 -11.46 15.74
CA LEU A 298 13.85 -11.55 14.37
C LEU A 298 14.83 -12.36 13.51
N SER A 299 14.35 -12.88 12.37
CA SER A 299 15.25 -13.42 11.37
C SER A 299 16.19 -12.31 10.86
N PRO A 300 17.44 -12.65 10.46
CA PRO A 300 18.41 -11.66 9.99
C PRO A 300 17.87 -10.77 8.85
N GLU A 301 17.09 -11.35 7.95
CA GLU A 301 16.44 -10.64 6.84
C GLU A 301 15.43 -9.59 7.33
N LEU A 302 14.56 -9.95 8.26
CA LEU A 302 13.58 -9.02 8.83
C LEU A 302 14.21 -7.98 9.75
N GLU A 303 15.23 -8.35 10.50
CA GLU A 303 15.98 -7.39 11.33
C GLU A 303 16.66 -6.33 10.45
N ALA A 304 17.36 -6.75 9.39
CA ALA A 304 17.98 -5.84 8.44
C ALA A 304 16.93 -4.91 7.80
N ARG A 305 15.79 -5.46 7.38
CA ARG A 305 14.67 -4.67 6.82
C ARG A 305 14.14 -3.67 7.84
N LEU A 306 13.91 -4.07 9.08
CA LEU A 306 13.45 -3.18 10.15
C LEU A 306 14.44 -2.03 10.41
N ARG A 307 15.75 -2.30 10.38
CA ARG A 307 16.80 -1.28 10.51
C ARG A 307 16.80 -0.30 9.35
N ILE A 308 16.64 -0.78 8.12
CA ILE A 308 16.52 0.06 6.92
C ILE A 308 15.31 0.99 7.03
N GLU A 309 14.15 0.44 7.39
CA GLU A 309 12.93 1.24 7.47
C GLU A 309 12.95 2.23 8.64
N ARG A 310 13.59 1.88 9.76
CA ARG A 310 13.83 2.81 10.87
C ARG A 310 14.73 3.99 10.47
N PHE A 311 15.72 3.73 9.63
CA PHE A 311 16.54 4.79 9.03
C PHE A 311 15.69 5.69 8.10
N CYS A 312 14.86 5.11 7.23
CA CYS A 312 13.95 5.86 6.36
C CYS A 312 12.95 6.72 7.16
N ASP A 313 12.46 6.23 8.29
CA ASP A 313 11.57 6.98 9.20
C ASP A 313 12.25 8.24 9.75
N LYS A 314 13.49 8.13 10.21
CA LYS A 314 14.29 9.28 10.67
C LYS A 314 14.47 10.30 9.55
N VAL A 315 14.91 9.85 8.37
CA VAL A 315 15.09 10.72 7.20
C VAL A 315 13.78 11.43 6.85
N SER A 316 12.65 10.71 6.83
CA SER A 316 11.35 11.29 6.53
C SER A 316 10.95 12.37 7.53
N LYS A 317 11.15 12.12 8.82
CA LYS A 317 10.74 13.03 9.91
C LYS A 317 11.62 14.28 10.00
N GLU A 318 12.91 14.16 9.73
CA GLU A 318 13.85 15.25 9.97
C GLU A 318 14.23 16.02 8.71
N MET A 319 14.39 15.37 7.56
CA MET A 319 14.78 16.03 6.32
C MET A 319 13.59 16.53 5.49
N TYR A 320 12.50 15.77 5.48
CA TYR A 320 11.32 16.06 4.65
C TYR A 320 10.17 16.70 5.41
N SER A 321 10.26 16.83 6.72
CA SER A 321 9.26 17.51 7.53
C SER A 321 9.91 18.45 8.55
N ASN A 322 9.24 19.58 8.81
CA ASN A 322 9.62 20.53 9.85
C ASN A 322 8.37 21.14 10.46
N ALA A 323 8.09 20.78 11.70
CA ALA A 323 6.91 21.26 12.42
C ALA A 323 6.93 22.78 12.69
N SER A 324 8.10 23.41 12.64
CA SER A 324 8.27 24.84 12.89
C SER A 324 8.13 25.72 11.64
N ASP A 325 8.16 25.13 10.43
CA ASP A 325 8.00 25.86 9.17
C ASP A 325 6.57 25.69 8.64
N PRO A 326 5.86 26.77 8.27
CA PRO A 326 4.52 26.69 7.71
C PRO A 326 4.42 25.85 6.43
N ARG A 327 5.52 25.70 5.69
CA ARG A 327 5.60 24.83 4.51
C ARG A 327 5.83 23.36 4.87
N GLY A 328 6.12 23.06 6.15
CA GLY A 328 6.36 21.72 6.64
C GLY A 328 7.68 21.09 6.18
N VAL A 329 8.65 21.88 5.64
CA VAL A 329 9.90 21.37 5.07
C VAL A 329 11.08 22.00 5.76
N ALA A 330 12.14 21.23 6.06
CA ALA A 330 13.38 21.76 6.61
C ALA A 330 14.01 22.79 5.66
N GLY A 331 14.58 23.88 6.20
CA GLY A 331 15.31 24.89 5.42
C GLY A 331 16.60 24.34 4.81
N ASP A 332 17.12 24.96 3.76
CA ASP A 332 18.25 24.46 2.96
C ASP A 332 19.52 24.22 3.80
N GLU A 333 19.92 25.17 4.64
CA GLU A 333 21.10 25.01 5.51
C GLU A 333 20.96 23.88 6.53
N HIS A 334 19.76 23.78 7.13
CA HIS A 334 19.48 22.71 8.08
C HIS A 334 19.49 21.36 7.40
N ARG A 335 18.90 21.26 6.20
CA ARG A 335 18.88 20.04 5.39
C ARG A 335 20.30 19.64 4.94
N ALA A 336 21.16 20.59 4.55
CA ALA A 336 22.54 20.32 4.19
C ALA A 336 23.35 19.78 5.40
N MET A 337 23.05 20.27 6.61
CA MET A 337 23.64 19.73 7.84
C MET A 337 23.16 18.29 8.09
N LEU A 338 21.85 18.04 8.02
CA LEU A 338 21.26 16.72 8.20
C LEU A 338 21.75 15.73 7.14
N MET A 339 21.92 16.15 5.90
CA MET A 339 22.47 15.32 4.82
C MET A 339 23.84 14.77 5.20
N ARG A 340 24.72 15.58 5.79
CA ARG A 340 26.05 15.12 6.25
C ARG A 340 25.95 14.08 7.35
N VAL A 341 25.03 14.26 8.31
CA VAL A 341 24.80 13.32 9.41
C VAL A 341 24.25 12.01 8.88
N TYR A 342 23.17 12.06 8.08
CA TYR A 342 22.52 10.84 7.58
C TYR A 342 23.35 10.09 6.53
N ARG A 343 24.21 10.77 5.78
CA ARG A 343 25.19 10.08 4.90
C ARG A 343 26.11 9.18 5.71
N ARG A 344 26.59 9.64 6.85
CA ARG A 344 27.44 8.84 7.74
C ARG A 344 26.65 7.70 8.37
N GLU A 345 25.47 7.98 8.94
CA GLU A 345 24.62 6.93 9.53
C GLU A 345 24.25 5.86 8.50
N PHE A 346 23.97 6.28 7.26
CA PHE A 346 23.69 5.34 6.17
C PHE A 346 24.91 4.48 5.83
N GLN A 347 26.11 5.03 5.78
CA GLN A 347 27.35 4.27 5.53
C GLN A 347 27.59 3.21 6.61
N GLU A 348 27.37 3.54 7.86
CA GLU A 348 27.48 2.62 8.99
C GLU A 348 26.42 1.50 8.90
N LEU A 349 25.17 1.85 8.58
CA LEU A 349 24.09 0.90 8.33
C LEU A 349 24.41 -0.03 7.14
N GLN A 350 24.86 0.53 6.03
CA GLN A 350 25.23 -0.22 4.83
C GLN A 350 26.36 -1.21 5.11
N ALA A 351 27.42 -0.78 5.77
CA ALA A 351 28.55 -1.65 6.14
C ALA A 351 28.09 -2.81 7.03
N SER A 352 27.23 -2.53 8.02
CA SER A 352 26.69 -3.56 8.92
C SER A 352 25.77 -4.56 8.22
N ILE A 353 24.98 -4.14 7.23
CA ILE A 353 24.07 -5.04 6.49
C ILE A 353 24.85 -5.87 5.48
N LEU A 354 25.75 -5.26 4.70
CA LEU A 354 26.53 -5.96 3.69
C LEU A 354 27.46 -7.03 4.30
N SER A 355 27.93 -6.83 5.54
CA SER A 355 28.75 -7.84 6.24
C SER A 355 27.99 -9.13 6.56
N GLN A 356 26.66 -9.14 6.52
CA GLN A 356 25.82 -10.30 6.84
C GLN A 356 25.53 -11.17 5.60
N ASN A 357 25.88 -10.72 4.39
CA ASN A 357 25.65 -11.44 3.12
C ASN A 357 24.19 -11.91 2.96
N LEU A 358 23.23 -11.00 3.18
CA LEU A 358 21.81 -11.27 3.08
C LEU A 358 21.33 -11.32 1.62
N SER A 359 20.02 -11.61 1.44
CA SER A 359 19.42 -11.75 0.12
C SER A 359 19.50 -10.47 -0.74
N PRO A 360 19.49 -10.61 -2.08
CA PRO A 360 19.41 -9.47 -3.00
C PRO A 360 18.16 -8.59 -2.77
N ILE A 361 17.10 -9.14 -2.17
CA ILE A 361 15.90 -8.39 -1.79
C ILE A 361 16.24 -7.34 -0.72
N VAL A 362 17.04 -7.70 0.29
CA VAL A 362 17.50 -6.76 1.33
C VAL A 362 18.41 -5.69 0.71
N ASP A 363 19.31 -6.05 -0.20
CA ASP A 363 20.16 -5.10 -0.91
C ASP A 363 19.33 -4.10 -1.75
N ALA A 364 18.30 -4.58 -2.45
CA ALA A 364 17.37 -3.70 -3.18
C ALA A 364 16.71 -2.67 -2.26
N HIS A 365 16.26 -3.06 -1.06
CA HIS A 365 15.68 -2.12 -0.09
C HIS A 365 16.72 -1.17 0.51
N LEU A 366 17.94 -1.64 0.75
CA LEU A 366 19.05 -0.79 1.21
C LEU A 366 19.39 0.28 0.16
N LYS A 367 19.47 -0.09 -1.11
CA LYS A 367 19.69 0.86 -2.22
C LYS A 367 18.51 1.83 -2.38
N ALA A 368 17.26 1.35 -2.21
CA ALA A 368 16.08 2.22 -2.19
C ALA A 368 16.16 3.26 -1.07
N ALA A 369 16.61 2.88 0.12
CA ALA A 369 16.83 3.82 1.23
C ALA A 369 17.90 4.88 0.90
N ALA A 370 18.97 4.50 0.18
CA ALA A 370 19.95 5.46 -0.32
C ALA A 370 19.33 6.48 -1.28
N VAL A 371 18.47 6.02 -2.20
CA VAL A 371 17.73 6.91 -3.11
C VAL A 371 16.79 7.81 -2.31
N HIS A 372 16.04 7.27 -1.34
CA HIS A 372 15.15 8.05 -0.48
C HIS A 372 15.90 9.20 0.22
N LEU A 373 17.06 8.92 0.83
CA LEU A 373 17.89 9.94 1.46
C LEU A 373 18.34 11.00 0.46
N ARG A 374 18.85 10.58 -0.71
CA ARG A 374 19.51 11.45 -1.68
C ARG A 374 18.57 12.31 -2.50
N LEU A 375 17.30 11.92 -2.65
CA LEU A 375 16.27 12.73 -3.33
C LEU A 375 16.06 14.09 -2.65
N ALA A 376 16.52 14.27 -1.40
CA ALA A 376 16.55 15.56 -0.71
C ALA A 376 17.35 16.63 -1.47
N GLY A 377 18.35 16.25 -2.27
CA GLY A 377 19.12 17.20 -3.09
C GLY A 377 18.29 18.01 -4.09
N PHE A 378 17.12 17.53 -4.50
CA PHE A 378 16.20 18.30 -5.34
C PHE A 378 15.39 19.37 -4.58
N PHE A 379 15.46 19.39 -3.26
CA PHE A 379 14.82 20.43 -2.45
C PHE A 379 15.71 21.65 -2.28
N ASP A 380 17.02 21.50 -2.45
CA ASP A 380 18.01 22.53 -2.20
C ASP A 380 18.09 23.52 -3.38
N SER A 381 18.51 24.75 -3.09
CA SER A 381 18.87 25.75 -4.10
C SER A 381 20.31 25.53 -4.58
N SER A 382 20.63 26.08 -5.74
CA SER A 382 21.98 26.03 -6.30
C SER A 382 23.06 26.68 -5.43
N THR A 383 22.65 27.55 -4.50
CA THR A 383 23.53 28.24 -3.53
C THR A 383 23.85 27.41 -2.28
N THR A 384 23.16 26.27 -2.09
CA THR A 384 23.36 25.43 -0.90
C THR A 384 24.76 24.80 -0.90
N PRO A 385 25.50 24.89 0.21
CA PRO A 385 26.85 24.30 0.29
C PRO A 385 26.82 22.78 0.06
N GLY A 386 27.59 22.29 -0.91
CA GLY A 386 27.67 20.88 -1.25
C GLY A 386 26.61 20.41 -2.26
N TYR A 387 25.82 21.31 -2.85
CA TYR A 387 24.76 21.01 -3.80
C TYR A 387 25.19 20.06 -4.93
N MET A 388 26.32 20.34 -5.61
CA MET A 388 26.83 19.48 -6.68
C MET A 388 27.24 18.09 -6.19
N ASP A 389 27.81 17.98 -4.99
CA ASP A 389 28.19 16.70 -4.39
C ASP A 389 26.94 15.87 -4.03
N ASP A 390 25.87 16.52 -3.59
CA ASP A 390 24.61 15.88 -3.25
C ASP A 390 23.89 15.40 -4.51
N LEU A 391 23.90 16.17 -5.61
CA LEU A 391 23.41 15.72 -6.91
C LEU A 391 24.23 14.55 -7.47
N MET A 392 25.56 14.59 -7.35
CA MET A 392 26.42 13.48 -7.76
C MET A 392 26.17 12.24 -6.89
N GLY A 393 25.96 12.44 -5.59
CA GLY A 393 25.57 11.38 -4.67
C GLY A 393 24.22 10.76 -5.02
N LEU A 394 23.23 11.57 -5.42
CA LEU A 394 21.94 11.11 -5.92
C LEU A 394 22.09 10.30 -7.20
N TRP A 395 22.84 10.81 -8.17
CA TRP A 395 23.15 10.11 -9.42
C TRP A 395 23.69 8.69 -9.13
N ARG A 396 24.72 8.58 -8.31
CA ARG A 396 25.32 7.29 -7.94
C ARG A 396 24.35 6.36 -7.23
N ALA A 397 23.52 6.89 -6.32
CA ALA A 397 22.53 6.08 -5.60
C ALA A 397 21.45 5.54 -6.54
N VAL A 398 20.97 6.36 -7.48
CA VAL A 398 19.98 5.94 -8.49
C VAL A 398 20.57 4.86 -9.40
N LEU A 399 21.79 5.04 -9.91
CA LEU A 399 22.45 4.03 -10.73
C LEU A 399 22.59 2.70 -9.97
N ALA A 400 23.11 2.75 -8.73
CA ALA A 400 23.32 1.56 -7.92
C ALA A 400 22.00 0.81 -7.60
N PHE A 401 20.89 1.53 -7.42
CA PHE A 401 19.58 0.93 -7.22
C PHE A 401 19.05 0.27 -8.49
N LEU A 402 19.18 0.96 -9.63
CA LEU A 402 18.73 0.43 -10.93
C LEU A 402 19.58 -0.74 -11.39
N ASP A 403 20.90 -0.72 -11.16
CA ASP A 403 21.78 -1.85 -11.50
C ASP A 403 21.32 -3.13 -10.81
N VAL A 404 20.94 -3.08 -9.50
CA VAL A 404 20.44 -4.25 -8.77
C VAL A 404 19.10 -4.75 -9.33
N LEU A 405 18.17 -3.84 -9.65
CA LEU A 405 16.84 -4.25 -10.12
C LEU A 405 16.82 -4.70 -11.58
N LEU A 406 17.71 -4.17 -12.42
CA LEU A 406 17.73 -4.45 -13.86
C LEU A 406 18.77 -5.54 -14.25
N GLU A 407 19.50 -6.07 -13.28
CA GLU A 407 20.41 -7.19 -13.50
C GLU A 407 19.64 -8.45 -13.91
N GLU A 408 20.10 -9.12 -14.96
CA GLU A 408 19.41 -10.31 -15.51
C GLU A 408 19.23 -11.44 -14.48
N GLY A 409 20.19 -11.61 -13.57
CA GLY A 409 20.12 -12.57 -12.46
C GLY A 409 19.03 -12.27 -11.44
N ASN A 410 18.58 -11.03 -11.36
CA ASN A 410 17.59 -10.54 -10.40
C ASN A 410 16.18 -10.33 -11.00
N SER A 411 15.91 -10.90 -12.16
CA SER A 411 14.61 -10.76 -12.87
C SER A 411 13.39 -11.10 -11.98
N ASN A 412 13.54 -12.04 -11.06
CA ASN A 412 12.48 -12.39 -10.08
C ASN A 412 12.21 -11.27 -9.08
N ILE A 413 13.23 -10.49 -8.68
CA ILE A 413 13.02 -9.36 -7.76
C ILE A 413 12.02 -8.38 -8.37
N LEU A 414 12.21 -8.05 -9.65
CA LEU A 414 11.32 -7.11 -10.33
C LEU A 414 9.93 -7.71 -10.60
N ALA A 415 9.86 -8.98 -11.01
CA ALA A 415 8.61 -9.65 -11.35
C ALA A 415 7.63 -9.73 -10.15
N TYR A 416 8.17 -9.93 -8.95
CA TYR A 416 7.39 -10.11 -7.72
C TYR A 416 7.54 -8.94 -6.74
N ALA A 417 8.10 -7.82 -7.21
CA ALA A 417 8.39 -6.63 -6.41
C ALA A 417 7.21 -6.14 -5.59
N THR A 418 7.50 -5.70 -4.39
CA THR A 418 6.53 -4.97 -3.55
C THR A 418 6.16 -3.63 -4.19
N ASN A 419 4.97 -3.11 -3.89
CA ASN A 419 4.53 -1.79 -4.36
C ASN A 419 5.55 -0.69 -4.03
N TYR A 420 6.20 -0.76 -2.87
CA TYR A 420 7.25 0.17 -2.48
C TYR A 420 8.44 0.17 -3.45
N LEU A 421 8.97 -1.00 -3.82
CA LEU A 421 10.09 -1.08 -4.78
C LEU A 421 9.68 -0.57 -6.16
N GLN A 422 8.43 -0.82 -6.59
CA GLN A 422 7.90 -0.29 -7.84
C GLN A 422 7.79 1.25 -7.80
N GLN A 423 7.35 1.83 -6.68
CA GLN A 423 7.29 3.29 -6.50
C GLN A 423 8.69 3.91 -6.49
N MET A 424 9.68 3.26 -5.85
CA MET A 424 11.07 3.71 -5.87
C MET A 424 11.70 3.59 -7.27
N LEU A 425 11.34 2.57 -8.05
CA LEU A 425 11.74 2.42 -9.44
C LEU A 425 11.23 3.59 -10.30
N VAL A 426 9.97 3.96 -10.11
CA VAL A 426 9.37 5.15 -10.76
C VAL A 426 10.11 6.43 -10.36
N ALA A 427 10.38 6.63 -9.07
CA ALA A 427 11.12 7.80 -8.58
C ALA A 427 12.55 7.86 -9.14
N ALA A 428 13.24 6.72 -9.25
CA ALA A 428 14.55 6.63 -9.87
C ALA A 428 14.52 7.01 -11.35
N GLY A 429 13.52 6.58 -12.10
CA GLY A 429 13.31 6.97 -13.49
C GLY A 429 13.09 8.48 -13.67
N PHE A 430 12.25 9.09 -12.84
CA PHE A 430 12.07 10.55 -12.85
C PHE A 430 13.33 11.30 -12.43
N ALA A 431 14.12 10.76 -11.48
CA ALA A 431 15.39 11.36 -11.08
C ALA A 431 16.39 11.36 -12.25
N LEU A 432 16.54 10.23 -12.96
CA LEU A 432 17.38 10.17 -14.17
C LEU A 432 16.93 11.18 -15.20
N LEU A 433 15.64 11.21 -15.52
CA LEU A 433 15.07 12.13 -16.51
C LEU A 433 15.38 13.60 -16.15
N LYS A 434 15.17 13.98 -14.88
CA LYS A 434 15.39 15.34 -14.41
C LYS A 434 16.87 15.74 -14.43
N LEU A 435 17.77 14.86 -13.98
CA LEU A 435 19.22 15.10 -14.00
C LEU A 435 19.76 15.20 -15.42
N MET A 436 19.37 14.30 -16.32
CA MET A 436 19.82 14.28 -17.71
C MET A 436 19.33 15.47 -18.54
N ARG A 437 18.27 16.17 -18.10
CA ARG A 437 17.68 17.33 -18.78
C ARG A 437 18.11 18.68 -18.20
N SER A 438 19.01 18.70 -17.27
CA SER A 438 19.49 19.91 -16.60
C SER A 438 20.93 20.23 -16.97
N PHE A 439 21.43 21.34 -16.42
CA PHE A 439 22.85 21.70 -16.48
C PHE A 439 23.77 20.56 -16.04
N PHE A 440 23.27 19.67 -15.17
CA PHE A 440 24.02 18.54 -14.61
C PHE A 440 24.36 17.46 -15.65
N SER A 441 23.69 17.43 -16.80
CA SER A 441 23.90 16.46 -17.88
C SER A 441 25.35 16.40 -18.38
N LYS A 442 26.10 17.53 -18.32
CA LYS A 442 27.50 17.62 -18.71
C LYS A 442 28.48 16.95 -17.72
N THR A 443 28.02 16.69 -16.49
CA THR A 443 28.85 16.16 -15.40
C THR A 443 28.75 14.64 -15.25
N ILE A 444 27.76 14.01 -15.93
CA ILE A 444 27.39 12.60 -15.77
C ILE A 444 27.67 11.78 -17.02
N ASP A 445 27.77 10.46 -16.85
CA ASP A 445 27.74 9.51 -17.98
C ASP A 445 26.30 9.43 -18.55
N TYR A 446 26.05 10.31 -19.52
CA TYR A 446 24.75 10.46 -20.16
C TYR A 446 24.28 9.18 -20.85
N ASP A 447 25.19 8.46 -21.52
CA ASP A 447 24.84 7.25 -22.27
C ASP A 447 24.45 6.09 -21.32
N ARG A 448 25.14 5.94 -20.20
CA ARG A 448 24.74 5.00 -19.15
C ARG A 448 23.38 5.36 -18.57
N GLY A 449 23.16 6.64 -18.23
CA GLY A 449 21.89 7.14 -17.74
C GLY A 449 20.74 6.87 -18.71
N ARG A 450 20.96 7.09 -19.99
CA ARG A 450 19.99 6.84 -21.05
C ARG A 450 19.64 5.35 -21.18
N ARG A 451 20.63 4.46 -21.16
CA ARG A 451 20.38 3.01 -21.17
C ARG A 451 19.55 2.56 -19.96
N LEU A 452 19.92 3.00 -18.75
CA LEU A 452 19.19 2.67 -17.53
C LEU A 452 17.78 3.28 -17.52
N PHE A 453 17.59 4.49 -18.05
CA PHE A 453 16.27 5.08 -18.18
C PHE A 453 15.33 4.27 -19.09
N HIS A 454 15.83 3.82 -20.24
CA HIS A 454 15.06 2.93 -21.13
C HIS A 454 14.78 1.57 -20.47
N GLY A 455 15.76 0.99 -19.78
CA GLY A 455 15.59 -0.22 -19.00
C GLY A 455 14.53 -0.04 -17.90
N THR A 456 14.54 1.11 -17.22
CA THR A 456 13.54 1.45 -16.19
C THR A 456 12.12 1.51 -16.76
N ILE A 457 11.91 2.13 -17.93
CA ILE A 457 10.60 2.14 -18.58
C ILE A 457 10.12 0.73 -18.90
N GLN A 458 11.01 -0.11 -19.46
CA GLN A 458 10.68 -1.52 -19.75
C GLN A 458 10.36 -2.30 -18.47
N ALA A 459 11.13 -2.07 -17.41
CA ALA A 459 10.93 -2.67 -16.11
C ALA A 459 9.57 -2.28 -15.50
N ILE A 460 9.21 -0.99 -15.52
CA ILE A 460 7.91 -0.52 -15.02
C ILE A 460 6.77 -1.17 -15.82
N ARG A 461 6.87 -1.25 -17.15
CA ARG A 461 5.88 -1.97 -17.98
C ARG A 461 5.79 -3.45 -17.61
N ALA A 462 6.91 -4.11 -17.33
CA ALA A 462 6.94 -5.51 -16.92
C ALA A 462 6.30 -5.76 -15.55
N THR A 463 6.23 -4.74 -14.68
CA THR A 463 5.52 -4.84 -13.39
C THR A 463 4.00 -4.67 -13.51
N SER A 464 3.49 -4.19 -14.64
CA SER A 464 2.05 -4.13 -14.94
C SER A 464 1.41 -5.51 -14.86
N ILE A 465 0.21 -5.60 -14.30
CA ILE A 465 -0.47 -6.85 -13.98
C ILE A 465 -1.79 -6.95 -14.76
N ILE A 466 -2.48 -5.84 -14.92
CA ILE A 466 -3.70 -5.73 -15.71
C ILE A 466 -3.56 -4.58 -16.72
N ASP A 467 -4.31 -4.70 -17.81
CA ASP A 467 -4.28 -3.69 -18.87
C ASP A 467 -4.61 -2.29 -18.32
N ASN A 468 -3.76 -1.31 -18.68
CA ASN A 468 -3.93 0.09 -18.34
C ASN A 468 -3.93 0.40 -16.82
N ASP A 469 -3.22 -0.40 -16.03
CA ASP A 469 -2.99 -0.10 -14.62
C ASP A 469 -2.05 1.11 -14.43
N LEU A 470 -1.88 1.54 -13.19
CA LEU A 470 -1.07 2.71 -12.85
C LEU A 470 0.39 2.58 -13.35
N GLN A 471 0.98 1.38 -13.28
CA GLN A 471 2.36 1.13 -13.71
C GLN A 471 2.50 1.32 -15.21
N TRP A 472 1.60 0.74 -16.00
CA TRP A 472 1.55 0.95 -17.44
C TRP A 472 1.46 2.44 -17.80
N ARG A 473 0.54 3.16 -17.16
CA ARG A 473 0.31 4.60 -17.39
C ARG A 473 1.52 5.46 -17.05
N LEU A 474 2.23 5.14 -15.95
CA LEU A 474 3.45 5.86 -15.55
C LEU A 474 4.60 5.61 -16.54
N ALA A 475 4.74 4.40 -17.06
CA ALA A 475 5.73 4.11 -18.09
C ALA A 475 5.45 4.89 -19.39
N GLU A 476 4.18 4.93 -19.84
CA GLU A 476 3.78 5.72 -21.01
C GLU A 476 4.02 7.22 -20.80
N LEU A 477 3.73 7.72 -19.60
CA LEU A 477 4.01 9.12 -19.26
C LEU A 477 5.51 9.45 -19.36
N MET A 478 6.38 8.56 -18.84
CA MET A 478 7.84 8.75 -18.96
C MET A 478 8.31 8.78 -20.40
N VAL A 479 7.73 7.93 -21.27
CA VAL A 479 8.02 7.95 -22.73
C VAL A 479 7.60 9.28 -23.36
N GLN A 480 6.41 9.77 -23.04
CA GLN A 480 5.92 11.05 -23.56
C GLN A 480 6.79 12.21 -23.10
N MET A 481 7.17 12.24 -21.83
CA MET A 481 8.07 13.26 -21.30
C MET A 481 9.45 13.20 -22.00
N TRP A 482 9.99 12.02 -22.22
CA TRP A 482 11.26 11.85 -22.94
C TRP A 482 11.20 12.38 -24.37
N ASN A 483 10.12 12.09 -25.11
CA ASN A 483 9.96 12.49 -26.49
C ASN A 483 9.61 13.99 -26.64
N GLY A 484 8.83 14.56 -25.72
CA GLY A 484 8.48 15.98 -25.71
C GLY A 484 9.72 16.89 -25.68
N ALA A 485 10.71 16.54 -24.87
CA ALA A 485 11.96 17.28 -24.80
C ALA A 485 12.82 17.23 -26.08
N ARG A 486 12.69 16.17 -26.88
CA ARG A 486 13.41 16.09 -28.17
C ARG A 486 12.86 17.04 -29.20
N LEU A 487 11.56 17.33 -29.16
CA LEU A 487 10.93 18.30 -30.06
C LEU A 487 11.35 19.73 -29.75
N GLU A 488 11.51 20.08 -28.47
CA GLU A 488 11.96 21.41 -28.05
C GLU A 488 13.43 21.67 -28.40
N ASN A 489 14.31 20.69 -28.20
CA ASN A 489 15.73 20.80 -28.58
C ASN A 489 15.93 20.79 -30.11
N GLY A 490 15.00 20.24 -30.90
CA GLY A 490 15.06 20.22 -32.34
C GLY A 490 14.62 21.54 -33.01
N THR A 491 13.83 22.34 -32.31
CA THR A 491 13.35 23.66 -32.83
C THR A 491 14.24 24.84 -32.44
N ASN A 492 15.10 24.67 -31.42
CA ASN A 492 16.03 25.72 -30.93
C ASN A 492 17.48 25.56 -31.44
N SER A 493 17.71 24.95 -32.59
CA SER A 493 19.05 24.75 -33.14
C SER A 493 19.70 25.98 -33.79
N PHE A 494 19.28 27.21 -33.46
CA PHE A 494 19.94 28.45 -33.88
C PHE A 494 19.93 29.49 -32.77
N ALA A 495 20.69 29.26 -31.71
CA ALA A 495 21.31 30.27 -30.86
C ALA A 495 22.29 29.54 -29.91
N GLU A 496 23.50 29.28 -30.38
CA GLU A 496 24.64 28.99 -29.52
C GLU A 496 25.04 30.31 -28.82
N ASP A 497 24.36 30.64 -27.74
CA ASP A 497 24.92 31.49 -26.70
C ASP A 497 25.77 30.61 -25.77
N GLU A 498 27.04 30.47 -26.08
CA GLU A 498 28.06 29.70 -25.36
C GLU A 498 28.30 30.15 -23.91
N ASN A 499 27.56 31.13 -23.37
CA ASN A 499 27.95 31.81 -22.12
C ASN A 499 26.98 31.71 -20.93
N THR A 500 25.93 30.89 -20.94
CA THR A 500 24.96 30.86 -19.81
C THR A 500 24.57 29.46 -19.35
N PHE A 501 25.53 28.53 -19.22
CA PHE A 501 25.29 27.27 -18.49
C PHE A 501 25.91 27.31 -17.09
N GLY A 502 25.52 28.29 -16.31
CA GLY A 502 25.79 28.31 -14.87
C GLY A 502 24.90 27.30 -14.12
N ILE A 503 25.35 26.89 -12.94
CA ILE A 503 24.54 26.14 -11.99
C ILE A 503 23.32 27.01 -11.68
N ASP A 504 22.11 26.44 -11.89
CA ASP A 504 20.83 27.11 -11.70
C ASP A 504 19.88 26.32 -10.79
N ASP A 505 18.72 26.90 -10.48
CA ASP A 505 17.69 26.30 -9.65
C ASP A 505 16.66 25.45 -10.44
N SER A 506 16.94 25.09 -11.71
CA SER A 506 16.04 24.32 -12.57
C SER A 506 15.68 22.94 -12.00
N LEU A 507 16.60 22.36 -11.22
CA LEU A 507 16.41 21.09 -10.55
C LEU A 507 15.56 21.20 -9.28
N GLN A 508 15.39 22.39 -8.70
CA GLN A 508 14.64 22.57 -7.47
C GLN A 508 13.15 22.24 -7.68
N LEU A 509 12.57 21.47 -6.75
CA LEU A 509 11.17 21.09 -6.80
C LEU A 509 10.25 22.25 -6.40
N LYS A 510 9.14 22.44 -7.13
CA LYS A 510 8.03 23.33 -6.74
C LYS A 510 7.08 22.62 -5.76
N VAL A 511 6.74 21.35 -6.03
CA VAL A 511 5.96 20.50 -5.12
C VAL A 511 6.90 19.87 -4.11
N ARG A 512 6.68 20.09 -2.79
CA ARG A 512 7.63 19.70 -1.74
C ARG A 512 7.02 18.95 -0.55
N CYS A 513 5.69 18.78 -0.52
CA CYS A 513 4.99 18.22 0.64
C CYS A 513 4.74 16.70 0.55
N ARG A 514 5.45 16.01 -0.36
CA ARG A 514 5.34 14.56 -0.55
C ARG A 514 6.66 13.83 -0.26
N HIS A 515 7.41 14.27 0.74
CA HIS A 515 8.71 13.71 1.10
C HIS A 515 9.57 13.47 -0.16
N SER A 516 10.35 12.38 -0.22
CA SER A 516 11.15 12.03 -1.41
C SER A 516 10.31 11.84 -2.68
N MET A 517 9.04 11.43 -2.56
CA MET A 517 8.13 11.28 -3.71
C MET A 517 7.67 12.61 -4.31
N SER A 518 7.96 13.74 -3.68
CA SER A 518 7.72 15.07 -4.26
C SER A 518 8.24 15.19 -5.68
N LEU A 519 9.34 14.53 -6.01
CA LEU A 519 9.89 14.48 -7.37
C LEU A 519 8.88 13.97 -8.40
N VAL A 520 8.20 12.87 -8.10
CA VAL A 520 7.23 12.25 -9.01
C VAL A 520 6.04 13.18 -9.22
N TYR A 521 5.50 13.73 -8.13
CA TYR A 521 4.37 14.66 -8.19
C TYR A 521 4.72 15.97 -8.89
N ASP A 522 5.91 16.56 -8.63
CA ASP A 522 6.42 17.76 -9.30
C ASP A 522 6.59 17.54 -10.81
N SER A 523 7.13 16.40 -11.20
CA SER A 523 7.36 16.07 -12.60
C SER A 523 6.04 15.92 -13.37
N ILE A 524 5.06 15.20 -12.78
CA ILE A 524 3.73 15.04 -13.39
C ILE A 524 3.00 16.37 -13.47
N TRP A 525 3.10 17.21 -12.43
CA TRP A 525 2.45 18.50 -12.38
C TRP A 525 3.01 19.46 -13.43
N ARG A 526 4.34 19.56 -13.57
CA ARG A 526 5.00 20.37 -14.60
C ARG A 526 4.63 19.92 -16.01
N TRP A 527 4.65 18.62 -16.25
CA TRP A 527 4.25 18.06 -17.53
C TRP A 527 2.79 18.39 -17.88
N ARG A 528 1.88 18.37 -16.91
CA ARG A 528 0.48 18.79 -17.12
C ARG A 528 0.38 20.27 -17.48
N GLU A 529 1.12 21.15 -16.81
CA GLU A 529 1.16 22.58 -17.14
C GLU A 529 1.68 22.82 -18.56
N GLU A 530 2.78 22.20 -18.95
CA GLU A 530 3.35 22.30 -20.31
C GLU A 530 2.37 21.78 -21.36
N TYR A 531 1.70 20.66 -21.09
CA TYR A 531 0.71 20.09 -22.00
C TYR A 531 -0.51 21.01 -22.20
N GLN A 532 -1.00 21.63 -21.13
CA GLN A 532 -2.10 22.61 -21.17
C GLN A 532 -1.68 23.89 -21.89
N ALA A 533 -0.48 24.40 -21.65
CA ALA A 533 0.07 25.59 -22.31
C ALA A 533 0.19 25.42 -23.83
N GLN A 534 0.41 24.17 -24.30
CA GLN A 534 0.45 23.83 -25.74
C GLN A 534 -0.95 23.67 -26.35
N GLY A 535 -2.03 24.01 -25.66
CA GLY A 535 -3.41 23.93 -26.14
C GLY A 535 -3.94 22.52 -26.46
N ARG A 536 -3.29 21.46 -25.89
CA ARG A 536 -3.63 20.05 -26.17
C ARG A 536 -4.80 19.52 -25.35
N GLY A 537 -5.55 20.39 -24.65
CA GLY A 537 -6.74 20.05 -23.85
C GLY A 537 -6.44 19.48 -22.47
N THR A 538 -7.47 19.14 -21.71
CA THR A 538 -7.33 18.51 -20.39
C THR A 538 -7.10 17.00 -20.56
N LEU A 539 -6.11 16.47 -19.85
CA LEU A 539 -5.70 15.05 -19.87
C LEU A 539 -6.79 14.08 -19.43
N ASP A 540 -7.73 14.53 -18.60
CA ASP A 540 -8.78 13.68 -18.03
C ASP A 540 -9.74 13.10 -19.08
N GLY A 541 -9.81 13.69 -20.28
CA GLY A 541 -10.65 13.22 -21.38
C GLY A 541 -9.98 12.26 -22.37
N LYS A 542 -8.65 12.16 -22.41
CA LYS A 542 -7.91 11.33 -23.39
C LYS A 542 -7.28 10.06 -22.79
N ILE A 543 -7.14 9.99 -21.48
CA ILE A 543 -6.60 8.79 -20.78
C ILE A 543 -7.73 7.78 -20.47
N ALA A 544 -8.98 8.18 -20.67
CA ALA A 544 -10.17 7.33 -20.49
C ALA A 544 -10.65 6.63 -21.80
N ARG A 545 -9.86 6.68 -22.89
CA ARG A 545 -10.16 5.96 -24.15
C ARG A 545 -9.09 4.97 -24.51
#